data_c8460051a4e7df383a6e7d9dc7a20723
#
_entry.id   c8460051a4e7df383a6e7d9dc7a20723
#
_cell.length_a   1.000
_cell.length_b   1.000
_cell.length_c   1.000
_cell.angle_alpha   90.00
_cell.angle_beta   90.00
_cell.angle_gamma   90.00
#
_symmetry.space_group_name_H-M   'P 1'
#
loop_
_entity.id
_entity.type
_entity.pdbx_description
1 polymer ?
#
loop_
_entity_poly.entity_id
_entity_poly.type
_entity_poly.pdbx_seq_one_letter_code
_entity_poly.pdbx_strand_id
1 'polypeptide(L)'
;MDLIVKPTEACNFKCTFCSSTDIDPNEVGLLDLNYIYKFLERWPDCNTIIVNGGDPLMVKPEWYQELIDHLDEHDYKASISFTSNLWPFLMRPEKWLPIFQNKRFGCATSFQYGGGRLKGDYSEFTESDFWMVSNAML
;
A
#
# COMPACT_ATOMS: atom_id res chain seq x y z
N MET A 1 -3.75 -19.85 -2.44
CA MET A 1 -3.53 -18.99 -3.63
C MET A 1 -3.54 -17.53 -3.21
N ASP A 2 -2.62 -16.75 -3.71
CA ASP A 2 -2.52 -15.33 -3.41
C ASP A 2 -2.76 -14.51 -4.68
N LEU A 3 -3.40 -13.37 -4.51
CA LEU A 3 -3.63 -12.41 -5.59
C LEU A 3 -2.69 -11.22 -5.42
N ILE A 4 -1.94 -10.89 -6.45
CA ILE A 4 -1.11 -9.69 -6.47
C ILE A 4 -1.83 -8.64 -7.29
N VAL A 5 -2.05 -7.46 -6.69
CA VAL A 5 -2.72 -6.35 -7.35
C VAL A 5 -1.84 -5.10 -7.34
N LYS A 6 -2.02 -4.28 -8.34
CA LYS A 6 -1.30 -3.01 -8.49
C LYS A 6 -2.32 -1.90 -8.70
N PRO A 7 -2.93 -1.39 -7.62
CA PRO A 7 -4.03 -0.42 -7.76
C PRO A 7 -3.58 0.91 -8.35
N THR A 8 -2.33 1.30 -8.11
CA THR A 8 -1.76 2.51 -8.70
C THR A 8 -0.24 2.36 -8.83
N GLU A 9 0.34 3.06 -9.79
CA GLU A 9 1.80 3.18 -9.91
C GLU A 9 2.30 4.49 -9.32
N ALA A 10 1.40 5.35 -8.83
CA ALA A 10 1.78 6.59 -8.17
C ALA A 10 2.58 6.30 -6.90
N CYS A 11 3.62 7.08 -6.67
CA CYS A 11 4.43 7.01 -5.46
C CYS A 11 4.81 8.41 -5.00
N ASN A 12 4.85 8.60 -3.68
CA ASN A 12 5.28 9.85 -3.07
C ASN A 12 6.81 9.93 -2.90
N PHE A 13 7.54 8.86 -3.27
CA PHE A 13 9.00 8.81 -3.25
C PHE A 13 9.56 8.75 -4.67
N LYS A 14 10.82 9.13 -4.82
CA LYS A 14 11.57 9.15 -6.09
C LYS A 14 12.87 8.36 -5.97
N CYS A 15 12.75 7.10 -5.52
CA CYS A 15 13.90 6.24 -5.29
C CYS A 15 14.65 5.92 -6.59
N THR A 16 15.95 5.98 -6.57
CA THR A 16 16.79 5.74 -7.76
C THR A 16 16.78 4.29 -8.22
N PHE A 17 16.48 3.35 -7.31
CA PHE A 17 16.44 1.92 -7.59
C PHE A 17 15.05 1.42 -8.01
N CYS A 18 14.05 2.28 -8.05
CA CYS A 18 12.67 1.88 -8.32
C CYS A 18 12.31 2.07 -9.81
N SER A 19 11.73 1.03 -10.42
CA SER A 19 11.29 1.09 -11.81
C SER A 19 10.11 2.03 -12.06
N SER A 20 9.39 2.41 -11.00
CA SER A 20 8.22 3.29 -11.08
C SER A 20 8.56 4.76 -10.91
N THR A 21 9.84 5.12 -10.76
CA THR A 21 10.27 6.50 -10.46
C THR A 21 9.89 7.49 -11.56
N ASP A 22 9.92 7.08 -12.81
CA ASP A 22 9.70 7.95 -13.97
C ASP A 22 8.22 8.04 -14.39
N ILE A 23 7.32 7.38 -13.67
CA ILE A 23 5.89 7.40 -13.98
C ILE A 23 5.27 8.69 -13.45
N ASP A 24 4.58 9.42 -14.33
CA ASP A 24 3.83 10.63 -13.95
C ASP A 24 2.59 10.24 -13.14
N PRO A 25 2.49 10.65 -11.85
CA PRO A 25 1.33 10.31 -11.04
C PRO A 25 0.00 10.81 -11.59
N ASN A 26 0.02 11.87 -12.41
CA ASN A 26 -1.20 12.42 -13.01
C ASN A 26 -1.73 11.58 -14.18
N GLU A 27 -0.89 10.73 -14.73
CA GLU A 27 -1.24 9.85 -15.86
C GLU A 27 -1.62 8.44 -15.41
N VAL A 28 -1.50 8.15 -14.10
CA VAL A 28 -1.74 6.82 -13.55
C VAL A 28 -3.19 6.67 -13.14
N GLY A 29 -3.84 5.61 -13.63
CA GLY A 29 -5.19 5.25 -13.21
C GLY A 29 -5.20 4.52 -11.87
N LEU A 30 -6.41 4.39 -11.32
CA LEU A 30 -6.67 3.58 -10.14
C LEU A 30 -7.39 2.31 -10.55
N LEU A 31 -6.94 1.16 -10.03
CA LEU A 31 -7.59 -0.13 -10.29
C LEU A 31 -9.03 -0.11 -9.75
N ASP A 32 -9.97 -0.51 -10.58
CA ASP A 32 -11.36 -0.70 -10.17
C ASP A 32 -11.46 -1.96 -9.31
N LEU A 33 -12.04 -1.82 -8.12
CA LEU A 33 -12.24 -2.94 -7.20
C LEU A 33 -13.04 -4.10 -7.80
N ASN A 34 -13.86 -3.85 -8.81
CA ASN A 34 -14.63 -4.89 -9.46
C ASN A 34 -13.76 -5.99 -10.06
N TYR A 35 -12.53 -5.69 -10.47
CA TYR A 35 -11.58 -6.71 -10.95
C TYR A 35 -11.20 -7.67 -9.81
N ILE A 36 -10.99 -7.14 -8.63
CA ILE A 36 -10.69 -7.96 -7.44
C ILE A 36 -11.91 -8.81 -7.07
N TYR A 37 -13.09 -8.20 -7.10
CA TYR A 37 -14.33 -8.91 -6.76
C TYR A 37 -14.61 -10.07 -7.71
N LYS A 38 -14.40 -9.87 -9.01
CA LYS A 38 -14.55 -10.94 -10.01
C LYS A 38 -13.55 -12.07 -9.79
N PHE A 39 -12.32 -11.73 -9.42
CA PHE A 39 -11.30 -12.72 -9.08
C PHE A 39 -11.75 -13.57 -7.89
N LEU A 40 -12.25 -12.92 -6.85
CA LEU A 40 -12.69 -13.62 -5.63
C LEU A 40 -13.91 -14.51 -5.88
N GLU A 41 -14.80 -14.12 -6.78
CA GLU A 41 -15.92 -15.00 -7.18
C GLU A 41 -15.41 -16.29 -7.83
N ARG A 42 -14.37 -16.19 -8.64
CA ARG A 42 -13.75 -17.34 -9.32
C ARG A 42 -12.87 -18.15 -8.35
N TRP A 43 -12.21 -17.49 -7.42
CA TRP A 43 -11.24 -18.09 -6.51
C TRP A 43 -11.51 -17.68 -5.07
N PRO A 44 -12.61 -18.16 -4.47
CA PRO A 44 -13.01 -17.73 -3.12
C PRO A 44 -12.05 -18.17 -2.02
N ASP A 45 -11.16 -19.13 -2.30
CA ASP A 45 -10.17 -19.63 -1.34
C ASP A 45 -8.89 -18.78 -1.31
N CYS A 46 -8.87 -17.63 -1.96
CA CYS A 46 -7.73 -16.73 -1.92
C CYS A 46 -7.30 -16.45 -0.48
N ASN A 47 -6.01 -16.62 -0.18
CA ASN A 47 -5.47 -16.44 1.16
C ASN A 47 -5.07 -15.01 1.44
N THR A 48 -4.40 -14.37 0.48
CA THR A 48 -3.83 -13.04 0.67
C THR A 48 -3.97 -12.23 -0.61
N ILE A 49 -4.37 -10.97 -0.44
CA ILE A 49 -4.31 -9.97 -1.50
C ILE A 49 -3.06 -9.13 -1.23
N ILE A 50 -2.07 -9.26 -2.11
CA ILE A 50 -0.79 -8.56 -1.98
C ILE A 50 -0.86 -7.30 -2.82
N VAL A 51 -0.74 -6.15 -2.18
CA VAL A 51 -0.85 -4.85 -2.85
C VAL A 51 0.55 -4.34 -3.17
N ASN A 52 0.83 -4.25 -4.45
CA ASN A 52 2.07 -3.71 -4.99
C ASN A 52 1.77 -2.42 -5.77
N GLY A 53 2.80 -1.88 -6.41
CA GLY A 53 2.68 -0.71 -7.28
C GLY A 53 3.69 0.36 -6.93
N GLY A 54 3.31 1.63 -7.09
CA GLY A 54 4.13 2.76 -6.65
C GLY A 54 4.28 2.73 -5.13
N ASP A 55 3.28 3.26 -4.44
CA ASP A 55 3.15 3.04 -2.99
C ASP A 55 1.67 2.79 -2.66
N PRO A 56 1.37 1.73 -1.88
CA PRO A 56 -0.03 1.40 -1.55
C PRO A 56 -0.78 2.53 -0.84
N LEU A 57 -0.10 3.37 -0.07
CA LEU A 57 -0.73 4.46 0.66
C LEU A 57 -0.99 5.71 -0.19
N MET A 58 -0.63 5.68 -1.48
CA MET A 58 -1.08 6.70 -2.45
C MET A 58 -2.54 6.48 -2.86
N VAL A 59 -3.09 5.31 -2.57
CA VAL A 59 -4.52 5.02 -2.70
C VAL A 59 -5.24 5.50 -1.44
N LYS A 60 -6.42 6.09 -1.59
CA LYS A 60 -7.17 6.61 -0.44
C LYS A 60 -7.60 5.51 0.51
N PRO A 61 -7.68 5.79 1.82
CA PRO A 61 -8.14 4.79 2.80
C PRO A 61 -9.51 4.20 2.48
N GLU A 62 -10.40 4.98 1.88
CA GLU A 62 -11.74 4.55 1.50
C GLU A 62 -11.73 3.37 0.52
N TRP A 63 -10.75 3.32 -0.38
CA TRP A 63 -10.60 2.20 -1.31
C TRP A 63 -10.38 0.88 -0.55
N TYR A 64 -9.52 0.93 0.46
CA TYR A 64 -9.26 -0.24 1.31
C TYR A 64 -10.47 -0.59 2.17
N GLN A 65 -11.19 0.41 2.67
CA GLN A 65 -12.38 0.18 3.47
C GLN A 65 -13.47 -0.52 2.64
N GLU A 66 -13.67 -0.11 1.41
CA GLU A 66 -14.61 -0.78 0.51
C GLU A 66 -14.22 -2.24 0.27
N LEU A 67 -12.93 -2.51 0.09
CA LEU A 67 -12.42 -3.87 -0.08
C LEU A 67 -12.66 -4.71 1.17
N ILE A 68 -12.37 -4.17 2.36
CA ILE A 68 -12.61 -4.85 3.62
C ILE A 68 -14.10 -5.19 3.77
N ASP A 69 -14.97 -4.22 3.51
CA ASP A 69 -16.41 -4.40 3.63
C ASP A 69 -16.91 -5.51 2.71
N HIS A 70 -16.40 -5.57 1.49
CA HIS A 70 -16.74 -6.63 0.54
C HIS A 70 -16.29 -8.01 1.05
N LEU A 71 -15.07 -8.09 1.58
CA LEU A 71 -14.54 -9.34 2.13
C LEU A 71 -15.37 -9.81 3.32
N ASP A 72 -15.76 -8.90 4.20
CA ASP A 72 -16.57 -9.22 5.37
C ASP A 72 -17.99 -9.63 4.97
N GLU A 73 -18.60 -8.93 4.02
CA GLU A 73 -19.96 -9.19 3.55
C GLU A 73 -20.10 -10.58 2.93
N HIS A 74 -19.07 -11.04 2.22
CA HIS A 74 -19.06 -12.33 1.53
C HIS A 74 -18.34 -13.44 2.31
N ASP A 75 -17.93 -13.19 3.54
CA ASP A 75 -17.19 -14.13 4.39
C ASP A 75 -15.92 -14.69 3.75
N TYR A 76 -15.25 -13.91 2.93
CA TYR A 76 -13.95 -14.30 2.37
C TYR A 76 -12.88 -14.27 3.46
N LYS A 77 -11.97 -15.25 3.43
CA LYS A 77 -10.88 -15.35 4.43
C LYS A 77 -9.64 -14.51 4.09
N ALA A 78 -9.59 -13.91 2.91
CA ALA A 78 -8.40 -13.22 2.44
C ALA A 78 -7.93 -12.13 3.40
N SER A 79 -6.64 -12.11 3.66
CA SER A 79 -5.97 -10.99 4.32
C SER A 79 -5.41 -10.03 3.27
N ILE A 80 -5.04 -8.84 3.68
CA ILE A 80 -4.46 -7.81 2.80
C ILE A 80 -3.07 -7.49 3.32
N SER A 81 -2.07 -7.57 2.44
CA SER A 81 -0.67 -7.34 2.80
C SER A 81 -0.04 -6.34 1.84
N PHE A 82 0.74 -5.42 2.36
CA PHE A 82 1.49 -4.50 1.52
C PHE A 82 2.79 -4.03 2.19
N THR A 83 3.70 -3.54 1.35
CA THR A 83 4.93 -2.87 1.80
C THR A 83 4.84 -1.42 1.36
N SER A 84 5.02 -0.49 2.30
CA SER A 84 4.92 0.95 2.06
C SER A 84 6.09 1.68 2.69
N ASN A 85 6.42 2.86 2.16
CA ASN A 85 7.35 3.75 2.84
C ASN A 85 6.73 4.36 4.11
N LEU A 86 5.44 4.21 4.32
CA LEU A 86 4.65 4.68 5.48
C LEU A 86 4.66 6.21 5.68
N TRP A 87 5.21 6.96 4.74
CA TRP A 87 5.25 8.42 4.85
C TRP A 87 3.86 9.05 4.88
N PRO A 88 2.91 8.60 4.01
CA PRO A 88 1.53 9.10 4.11
C PRO A 88 0.85 8.79 5.45
N PHE A 89 1.17 7.64 6.06
CA PHE A 89 0.67 7.32 7.41
C PHE A 89 1.23 8.29 8.45
N LEU A 90 2.53 8.57 8.40
CA LEU A 90 3.16 9.49 9.34
C LEU A 90 2.56 10.90 9.25
N MET A 91 2.26 11.34 8.01
CA MET A 91 1.67 12.67 7.79
C MET A 91 0.23 12.76 8.26
N ARG A 92 -0.55 11.69 8.15
CA ARG A 92 -1.97 11.66 8.47
C ARG A 92 -2.39 10.34 9.13
N PRO A 93 -1.88 10.05 10.34
CA PRO A 93 -2.15 8.77 10.98
C PRO A 93 -3.64 8.55 11.27
N GLU A 94 -4.40 9.60 11.55
CA GLU A 94 -5.82 9.49 11.86
C GLU A 94 -6.66 8.91 10.72
N LYS A 95 -6.21 9.08 9.47
CA LYS A 95 -6.91 8.53 8.31
C LYS A 95 -6.66 7.05 8.13
N TRP A 96 -5.48 6.57 8.52
CA TRP A 96 -5.04 5.21 8.27
C TRP A 96 -5.21 4.26 9.44
N LEU A 97 -5.32 4.79 10.67
CA LEU A 97 -5.45 3.93 11.86
C LEU A 97 -6.61 2.94 11.78
N PRO A 98 -7.84 3.34 11.36
CA PRO A 98 -8.93 2.38 11.26
C PRO A 98 -8.64 1.23 10.29
N ILE A 99 -7.89 1.51 9.22
CA ILE A 99 -7.48 0.49 8.26
C ILE A 99 -6.43 -0.43 8.85
N PHE A 100 -5.38 0.14 9.45
CA PHE A 100 -4.26 -0.64 10.00
C PHE A 100 -4.64 -1.46 11.22
N GLN A 101 -5.66 -1.05 11.96
CA GLN A 101 -6.16 -1.79 13.11
C GLN A 101 -7.06 -2.96 12.73
N ASN A 102 -7.46 -3.05 11.47
CA ASN A 102 -8.25 -4.17 10.99
C ASN A 102 -7.40 -5.45 10.98
N LYS A 103 -7.95 -6.52 11.52
CA LYS A 103 -7.24 -7.81 11.64
C LYS A 103 -6.80 -8.43 10.31
N ARG A 104 -7.39 -7.99 9.18
CA ARG A 104 -7.02 -8.48 7.84
C ARG A 104 -5.72 -7.88 7.32
N PHE A 105 -5.27 -6.77 7.88
CA PHE A 105 -4.13 -6.02 7.36
C PHE A 105 -2.80 -6.45 7.96
N GLY A 106 -1.82 -6.71 7.08
CA GLY A 106 -0.41 -6.82 7.41
C GLY A 106 0.36 -5.75 6.64
N CYS A 107 1.21 -5.02 7.33
CA CYS A 107 1.98 -3.93 6.74
C CYS A 107 3.46 -4.10 7.06
N ALA A 108 4.30 -3.82 6.07
CA ALA A 108 5.75 -3.80 6.21
C ALA A 108 6.32 -2.51 5.62
N THR A 109 7.50 -2.15 6.06
CA THR A 109 8.27 -1.05 5.49
C THR A 109 9.68 -1.52 5.18
N SER A 110 10.40 -0.74 4.39
CA SER A 110 11.77 -1.08 3.98
C SER A 110 12.67 0.13 4.06
N PHE A 111 13.98 -0.12 4.17
CA PHE A 111 15.00 0.89 4.18
C PHE A 111 16.15 0.49 3.26
N GLN A 112 16.71 1.46 2.55
CA GLN A 112 17.86 1.26 1.66
C GLN A 112 19.10 1.90 2.28
N TYR A 113 20.06 1.09 2.68
CA TYR A 113 21.35 1.58 3.12
C TYR A 113 22.15 2.11 1.93
N GLY A 114 22.92 3.17 2.14
CA GLY A 114 23.74 3.76 1.09
C GLY A 114 23.04 4.85 0.27
N GLY A 115 21.82 5.21 0.64
CA GLY A 115 21.05 6.26 -0.04
C GLY A 115 20.28 5.76 -1.25
N GLY A 116 19.78 6.68 -2.06
CA GLY A 116 18.98 6.36 -3.24
C GLY A 116 17.48 6.27 -2.99
N ARG A 117 17.04 6.16 -1.75
CA ARG A 117 15.62 6.24 -1.40
C ARG A 117 15.24 7.69 -1.17
N LEU A 118 14.55 8.28 -2.12
CA LEU A 118 14.30 9.72 -2.15
C LEU A 118 12.79 10.01 -1.94
N LYS A 119 12.50 11.03 -1.13
CA LYS A 119 11.17 11.60 -0.98
C LYS A 119 10.72 12.31 -2.26
N GLY A 120 9.48 12.74 -2.34
CA GLY A 120 8.93 13.41 -3.51
C GLY A 120 9.66 14.69 -3.91
N ASP A 121 10.32 15.36 -2.96
CA ASP A 121 11.14 16.55 -3.19
C ASP A 121 12.60 16.23 -3.49
N TYR A 122 12.92 14.96 -3.72
CA TYR A 122 14.26 14.42 -3.96
C TYR A 122 15.21 14.49 -2.76
N SER A 123 14.74 14.87 -1.57
CA SER A 123 15.54 14.73 -0.34
C SER A 123 15.63 13.28 0.06
N GLU A 124 16.75 12.91 0.71
CA GLU A 124 16.96 11.53 1.12
C GLU A 124 15.99 11.10 2.23
N PHE A 125 15.44 9.89 2.10
CA PHE A 125 14.75 9.21 3.18
C PHE A 125 15.80 8.56 4.06
N THR A 126 16.10 9.17 5.21
CA THR A 126 17.20 8.79 6.08
C THR A 126 16.83 7.65 7.01
N GLU A 127 17.84 7.04 7.66
CA GLU A 127 17.61 6.06 8.71
C GLU A 127 16.75 6.63 9.85
N SER A 128 16.96 7.92 10.18
CA SER A 128 16.15 8.62 11.17
C SER A 128 14.68 8.69 10.76
N ASP A 129 14.42 9.00 9.47
CA ASP A 129 13.07 8.99 8.92
C ASP A 129 12.44 7.59 9.00
N PHE A 130 13.22 6.55 8.68
CA PHE A 130 12.76 5.17 8.75
C PHE A 130 12.33 4.79 10.18
N TRP A 131 13.13 5.15 11.16
CA TRP A 131 12.77 4.87 12.57
C TRP A 131 11.56 5.67 13.02
N MET A 132 11.40 6.88 12.51
CA MET A 132 10.23 7.71 12.81
C MET A 132 8.94 7.06 12.33
N VAL A 133 8.89 6.60 11.08
CA VAL A 133 7.69 5.93 10.53
C VAL A 133 7.47 4.57 11.18
N SER A 134 8.54 3.83 11.47
CA SER A 134 8.44 2.52 12.10
C SER A 134 7.89 2.63 13.53
N ASN A 135 8.37 3.60 14.30
CA ASN A 135 7.88 3.83 15.66
C ASN A 135 6.42 4.29 15.68
N ALA A 136 5.99 5.04 14.68
CA ALA A 136 4.58 5.47 14.57
C ALA A 136 3.62 4.29 14.38
N MET A 137 4.11 3.16 13.88
CA MET A 137 3.31 1.93 13.68
C MET A 137 3.19 1.07 14.93
N LEU A 138 4.03 1.29 15.92
CA LEU A 138 4.03 0.50 17.17
C LEU A 138 2.99 1.08 18.21
#